data_ce61974a492889abfa0c9104bd70bd73
#
_entry.id   ce61974a492889abfa0c9104bd70bd73
#
_cell.length_a   1.000
_cell.length_b   1.000
_cell.length_c   1.000
_cell.angle_alpha   90.00
_cell.angle_beta   90.00
_cell.angle_gamma   90.00
#
_symmetry.space_group_name_H-M   'P 1'
#
loop_
_entity.id
_entity.type
_entity.pdbx_description
1 polymer ?
#
loop_
_entity_poly.entity_id
_entity_poly.type
_entity_poly.pdbx_seq_one_letter_code
_entity_poly.pdbx_strand_id
1 'polypeptide(L)'
;RASDLLSPYVGMTEKLIAAAFHSARQQGAVLLIDEADSFLQDRANARASWEVSQVNELLTQMESFPGIFCATTNLFKEIDRASLRRFDLKAEFRPMTTKQTVEFAKCCAGKLALGEISAADLARLERLDGLTPGDFAAVRRGGRFNPLKNTADFVTRLEGEGEMKEEGRKKPQIGFY
;
A
#
# COMPACT_ATOMS: atom_id res chain seq x y z
N ARG A 1 8.56 8.08 -3.24
CA ARG A 1 8.69 7.00 -2.23
C ARG A 1 9.62 7.45 -1.12
N ALA A 2 9.52 6.82 0.07
CA ALA A 2 10.45 7.08 1.16
C ALA A 2 11.91 6.81 0.75
N SER A 3 12.14 5.74 -0.02
CA SER A 3 13.47 5.40 -0.57
C SER A 3 14.14 6.52 -1.36
N ASP A 4 13.37 7.37 -2.01
CA ASP A 4 13.89 8.47 -2.84
C ASP A 4 14.39 9.65 -2.00
N LEU A 5 14.02 9.67 -0.71
CA LEU A 5 14.43 10.67 0.27
C LEU A 5 15.61 10.19 1.14
N LEU A 6 15.92 8.89 1.14
CA LEU A 6 17.01 8.32 1.92
C LEU A 6 18.36 8.60 1.25
N SER A 7 19.34 9.01 2.06
CA SER A 7 20.71 9.23 1.62
C SER A 7 21.70 8.60 2.59
N PRO A 8 22.82 8.03 2.13
CA PRO A 8 23.87 7.52 2.99
C PRO A 8 24.68 8.63 3.69
N TYR A 9 24.48 9.89 3.28
CA TYR A 9 25.18 11.04 3.86
C TYR A 9 24.33 11.64 4.98
N VAL A 10 24.91 11.81 6.17
CA VAL A 10 24.28 12.41 7.34
C VAL A 10 23.80 13.84 7.01
N GLY A 11 22.57 14.15 7.38
CA GLY A 11 21.95 15.45 7.13
C GLY A 11 21.40 15.65 5.70
N MET A 12 21.65 14.74 4.77
CA MET A 12 21.13 14.88 3.41
C MET A 12 19.65 14.44 3.34
N THR A 13 19.27 13.41 4.06
CA THR A 13 17.88 12.94 4.14
C THR A 13 16.96 14.05 4.68
N GLU A 14 17.35 14.74 5.73
CA GLU A 14 16.61 15.88 6.30
C GLU A 14 16.45 17.00 5.26
N LYS A 15 17.49 17.31 4.49
CA LYS A 15 17.43 18.30 3.42
C LYS A 15 16.47 17.86 2.30
N LEU A 16 16.47 16.59 1.92
CA LEU A 16 15.57 16.06 0.90
C LEU A 16 14.12 16.07 1.36
N ILE A 17 13.85 15.75 2.63
CA ILE A 17 12.51 15.88 3.24
C ILE A 17 12.06 17.34 3.16
N ALA A 18 12.85 18.28 3.67
CA ALA A 18 12.54 19.71 3.64
C ALA A 18 12.30 20.22 2.20
N ALA A 19 13.12 19.81 1.24
CA ALA A 19 12.98 20.18 -0.17
C ALA A 19 11.69 19.65 -0.79
N ALA A 20 11.26 18.42 -0.46
CA ALA A 20 10.01 17.83 -0.93
C ALA A 20 8.80 18.64 -0.43
N PHE A 21 8.75 18.98 0.85
CA PHE A 21 7.68 19.81 1.42
C PHE A 21 7.69 21.24 0.85
N HIS A 22 8.87 21.83 0.67
CA HIS A 22 9.00 23.14 0.04
C HIS A 22 8.47 23.15 -1.39
N SER A 23 8.86 22.17 -2.19
CA SER A 23 8.38 22.02 -3.58
C SER A 23 6.87 21.84 -3.64
N ALA A 24 6.30 20.97 -2.79
CA ALA A 24 4.85 20.75 -2.72
C ALA A 24 4.11 22.04 -2.32
N ARG A 25 4.65 22.81 -1.38
CA ARG A 25 4.09 24.12 -0.96
C ARG A 25 4.07 25.10 -2.11
N GLN A 26 5.16 25.25 -2.86
CA GLN A 26 5.25 26.16 -3.99
C GLN A 26 4.29 25.81 -5.12
N GLN A 27 4.03 24.52 -5.33
CA GLN A 27 3.17 24.02 -6.40
C GLN A 27 1.71 23.89 -5.98
N GLY A 28 1.35 24.11 -4.71
CA GLY A 28 0.02 23.83 -4.17
C GLY A 28 -0.37 22.35 -4.31
N ALA A 29 0.61 21.45 -4.28
CA ALA A 29 0.43 20.04 -4.55
C ALA A 29 0.16 19.23 -3.27
N VAL A 30 -0.52 18.08 -3.43
CA VAL A 30 -0.59 17.05 -2.40
C VAL A 30 0.75 16.32 -2.33
N LEU A 31 1.32 16.22 -1.13
CA LEU A 31 2.55 15.47 -0.91
C LEU A 31 2.23 14.06 -0.39
N LEU A 32 2.62 13.04 -1.16
CA LEU A 32 2.50 11.64 -0.77
C LEU A 32 3.89 11.04 -0.54
N ILE A 33 4.13 10.51 0.67
CA ILE A 33 5.28 9.65 0.97
C ILE A 33 4.79 8.22 1.12
N ASP A 34 5.16 7.39 0.16
CA ASP A 34 4.81 5.97 0.14
C ASP A 34 5.86 5.16 0.90
N GLU A 35 5.42 4.17 1.69
CA GLU A 35 6.28 3.33 2.55
C GLU A 35 7.08 4.18 3.56
N ALA A 36 6.40 5.11 4.25
CA ALA A 36 7.04 6.04 5.17
C ALA A 36 7.53 5.38 6.48
N ASP A 37 7.61 4.06 6.53
CA ASP A 37 7.92 3.28 7.72
C ASP A 37 9.22 3.73 8.39
N SER A 38 10.29 3.92 7.59
CA SER A 38 11.61 4.36 8.08
C SER A 38 11.62 5.75 8.72
N PHE A 39 10.66 6.62 8.34
CA PHE A 39 10.55 7.98 8.86
C PHE A 39 9.55 8.14 10.00
N LEU A 40 8.80 7.08 10.32
CA LEU A 40 7.74 7.11 11.31
C LEU A 40 7.95 6.10 12.43
N GLN A 41 9.08 5.37 12.42
CA GLN A 41 9.42 4.38 13.45
C GLN A 41 9.53 5.01 14.84
N ASP A 42 9.29 4.17 15.87
CA ASP A 42 9.46 4.57 17.25
C ASP A 42 10.92 4.95 17.52
N ARG A 43 11.12 6.20 17.94
CA ARG A 43 12.44 6.75 18.27
C ARG A 43 13.14 6.00 19.41
N ALA A 44 12.40 5.29 20.23
CA ALA A 44 12.96 4.42 21.26
C ALA A 44 13.71 3.22 20.67
N ASN A 45 13.38 2.81 19.43
CA ASN A 45 14.02 1.72 18.70
C ASN A 45 15.13 2.20 17.74
N ALA A 46 15.39 3.52 17.70
CA ALA A 46 16.42 4.09 16.83
C ALA A 46 17.81 3.56 17.21
N ARG A 47 18.53 3.07 16.21
CA ARG A 47 19.90 2.54 16.39
C ARG A 47 20.97 3.65 16.36
N ALA A 48 20.63 4.78 15.77
CA ALA A 48 21.53 5.89 15.60
C ALA A 48 20.80 7.25 15.77
N SER A 49 21.51 8.27 16.23
CA SER A 49 20.96 9.61 16.47
C SER A 49 20.42 10.29 15.20
N TRP A 50 20.95 9.98 14.04
CA TRP A 50 20.49 10.52 12.77
C TRP A 50 19.10 9.98 12.35
N GLU A 51 18.72 8.77 12.76
CA GLU A 51 17.36 8.25 12.56
C GLU A 51 16.33 9.11 13.31
N VAL A 52 16.65 9.47 14.56
CA VAL A 52 15.82 10.39 15.35
C VAL A 52 15.70 11.76 14.68
N SER A 53 16.79 12.28 14.12
CA SER A 53 16.80 13.57 13.43
C SER A 53 15.88 13.55 12.19
N GLN A 54 15.88 12.49 11.41
CA GLN A 54 15.03 12.31 10.23
C GLN A 54 13.54 12.31 10.60
N VAL A 55 13.17 11.55 11.64
CA VAL A 55 11.80 11.53 12.17
C VAL A 55 11.37 12.93 12.62
N ASN A 56 12.22 13.62 13.39
CA ASN A 56 11.92 14.96 13.89
C ASN A 56 11.76 15.97 12.74
N GLU A 57 12.61 15.91 11.72
CA GLU A 57 12.49 16.78 10.54
C GLU A 57 11.17 16.55 9.82
N LEU A 58 10.80 15.28 9.54
CA LEU A 58 9.51 14.99 8.92
C LEU A 58 8.35 15.57 9.73
N LEU A 59 8.34 15.35 11.05
CA LEU A 59 7.28 15.84 11.93
C LEU A 59 7.20 17.37 11.95
N THR A 60 8.35 18.06 11.93
CA THR A 60 8.40 19.52 11.88
C THR A 60 7.83 20.05 10.56
N GLN A 61 8.20 19.43 9.44
CA GLN A 61 7.66 19.81 8.13
C GLN A 61 6.16 19.57 8.03
N MET A 62 5.66 18.43 8.54
CA MET A 62 4.23 18.12 8.58
C MET A 62 3.43 19.19 9.33
N GLU A 63 3.89 19.61 10.51
CA GLU A 63 3.20 20.59 11.35
C GLU A 63 3.09 21.98 10.67
N SER A 64 4.08 22.34 9.88
CA SER A 64 4.14 23.63 9.19
C SER A 64 3.59 23.61 7.77
N PHE A 65 3.22 22.45 7.24
CA PHE A 65 2.77 22.28 5.86
C PHE A 65 1.30 22.68 5.72
N PRO A 66 0.96 23.71 4.93
CA PRO A 66 -0.41 24.19 4.78
C PRO A 66 -1.24 23.34 3.80
N GLY A 67 -0.60 22.39 3.09
CA GLY A 67 -1.23 21.52 2.10
C GLY A 67 -1.66 20.16 2.66
N ILE A 68 -2.07 19.26 1.79
CA ILE A 68 -2.43 17.90 2.17
C ILE A 68 -1.18 17.03 2.12
N PHE A 69 -0.83 16.44 3.26
CA PHE A 69 0.21 15.43 3.39
C PHE A 69 -0.41 14.04 3.60
N CYS A 70 0.04 13.06 2.83
CA CYS A 70 -0.35 11.68 2.96
C CYS A 70 0.89 10.81 3.17
N ALA A 71 0.80 9.84 4.07
CA ALA A 71 1.80 8.80 4.25
C ALA A 71 1.15 7.42 4.20
N THR A 72 1.81 6.45 3.58
CA THR A 72 1.40 5.05 3.65
C THR A 72 2.39 4.23 4.47
N THR A 73 1.90 3.19 5.12
CA THR A 73 2.71 2.28 5.91
C THR A 73 2.14 0.86 5.87
N ASN A 74 3.03 -0.11 5.88
CA ASN A 74 2.69 -1.52 6.11
C ASN A 74 2.95 -1.94 7.57
N LEU A 75 3.64 -1.10 8.36
CA LEU A 75 4.08 -1.37 9.73
C LEU A 75 3.38 -0.46 10.76
N PHE A 76 2.06 -0.30 10.64
CA PHE A 76 1.29 0.60 11.51
C PHE A 76 1.55 0.42 13.01
N LYS A 77 1.81 -0.82 13.46
CA LYS A 77 2.08 -1.14 14.87
C LYS A 77 3.45 -0.63 15.36
N GLU A 78 4.36 -0.36 14.45
CA GLU A 78 5.73 0.08 14.73
C GLU A 78 5.88 1.60 14.67
N ILE A 79 4.81 2.29 14.26
CA ILE A 79 4.81 3.76 14.19
C ILE A 79 4.81 4.36 15.60
N ASP A 80 5.69 5.34 15.80
CA ASP A 80 5.73 6.16 17.02
C ASP A 80 4.35 6.81 17.29
N ARG A 81 3.86 6.65 18.50
CA ARG A 81 2.57 7.22 18.94
C ARG A 81 2.53 8.74 18.85
N ALA A 82 3.67 9.42 19.06
CA ALA A 82 3.74 10.87 18.92
C ALA A 82 3.61 11.30 17.45
N SER A 83 4.16 10.50 16.52
CA SER A 83 3.97 10.68 15.08
C SER A 83 2.52 10.50 14.67
N LEU A 84 1.86 9.45 15.18
CA LEU A 84 0.44 9.18 14.87
C LEU A 84 -0.50 10.30 15.32
N ARG A 85 -0.20 11.03 16.40
CA ARG A 85 -1.05 12.13 16.90
C ARG A 85 -1.08 13.33 15.95
N ARG A 86 -0.10 13.45 15.04
CA ARG A 86 0.00 14.55 14.07
C ARG A 86 -0.80 14.34 12.80
N PHE A 87 -1.33 13.14 12.60
CA PHE A 87 -2.23 12.86 11.49
C PHE A 87 -3.67 13.10 11.91
N ASP A 88 -4.39 13.95 11.19
CA ASP A 88 -5.81 14.24 11.41
C ASP A 88 -6.69 13.05 11.04
N LEU A 89 -6.33 12.35 9.97
CA LEU A 89 -7.05 11.18 9.48
C LEU A 89 -6.15 9.95 9.43
N LYS A 90 -6.67 8.83 9.92
CA LYS A 90 -6.03 7.52 9.85
C LYS A 90 -6.99 6.54 9.21
N ALA A 91 -6.61 5.97 8.06
CA ALA A 91 -7.42 5.01 7.32
C ALA A 91 -6.70 3.66 7.26
N GLU A 92 -7.40 2.60 7.67
CA GLU A 92 -6.91 1.24 7.52
C GLU A 92 -7.51 0.62 6.25
N PHE A 93 -6.64 0.18 5.34
CA PHE A 93 -7.05 -0.57 4.16
C PHE A 93 -7.05 -2.06 4.48
N ARG A 94 -8.23 -2.67 4.38
CA ARG A 94 -8.43 -4.10 4.60
C ARG A 94 -8.73 -4.80 3.28
N PRO A 95 -8.54 -6.12 3.22
CA PRO A 95 -9.07 -6.91 2.11
C PRO A 95 -10.55 -6.65 1.89
N MET A 96 -11.00 -6.83 0.67
CA MET A 96 -12.41 -6.64 0.30
C MET A 96 -13.29 -7.69 0.99
N THR A 97 -14.48 -7.27 1.40
CA THR A 97 -15.55 -8.20 1.79
C THR A 97 -16.03 -8.98 0.57
N THR A 98 -16.66 -10.14 0.78
CA THR A 98 -17.25 -10.96 -0.28
C THR A 98 -18.13 -10.14 -1.24
N LYS A 99 -18.99 -9.27 -0.68
CA LYS A 99 -19.84 -8.39 -1.49
C LYS A 99 -19.02 -7.45 -2.37
N GLN A 100 -17.99 -6.82 -1.80
CA GLN A 100 -17.10 -5.92 -2.55
C GLN A 100 -16.32 -6.68 -3.62
N THR A 101 -15.85 -7.88 -3.33
CA THR A 101 -15.15 -8.77 -4.28
C THR A 101 -16.02 -9.06 -5.51
N VAL A 102 -17.28 -9.45 -5.29
CA VAL A 102 -18.23 -9.73 -6.36
C VAL A 102 -18.52 -8.47 -7.20
N GLU A 103 -18.82 -7.35 -6.56
CA GLU A 103 -19.09 -6.10 -7.28
C GLU A 103 -17.88 -5.61 -8.06
N PHE A 104 -16.68 -5.71 -7.48
CA PHE A 104 -15.45 -5.33 -8.14
C PHE A 104 -15.12 -6.25 -9.32
N ALA A 105 -15.38 -7.56 -9.18
CA ALA A 105 -15.22 -8.53 -10.26
C ALA A 105 -16.14 -8.21 -11.44
N LYS A 106 -17.42 -7.90 -11.20
CA LYS A 106 -18.37 -7.49 -12.24
C LYS A 106 -17.88 -6.23 -12.97
N CYS A 107 -17.44 -5.22 -12.23
CA CYS A 107 -16.87 -4.00 -12.80
C CYS A 107 -15.64 -4.29 -13.68
N CYS A 108 -14.73 -5.14 -13.20
CA CYS A 108 -13.52 -5.52 -13.96
C CYS A 108 -13.87 -6.32 -15.21
N ALA A 109 -14.78 -7.31 -15.13
CA ALA A 109 -15.23 -8.11 -16.26
C ALA A 109 -15.82 -7.21 -17.36
N GLY A 110 -16.68 -6.25 -16.98
CA GLY A 110 -17.23 -5.27 -17.92
C GLY A 110 -16.16 -4.40 -18.60
N LYS A 111 -15.19 -3.88 -17.83
CA LYS A 111 -14.08 -3.09 -18.39
C LYS A 111 -13.15 -3.89 -19.32
N LEU A 112 -13.07 -5.20 -19.11
CA LEU A 112 -12.25 -6.11 -19.91
C LEU A 112 -13.04 -6.74 -21.06
N ALA A 113 -14.32 -6.38 -21.23
CA ALA A 113 -15.24 -6.95 -22.25
C ALA A 113 -15.32 -8.49 -22.22
N LEU A 114 -15.25 -9.10 -21.02
CA LEU A 114 -15.30 -10.56 -20.85
C LEU A 114 -16.72 -11.13 -20.85
N GLY A 115 -17.73 -10.26 -20.82
CA GLY A 115 -19.14 -10.63 -20.72
C GLY A 115 -19.64 -10.65 -19.26
N GLU A 116 -20.84 -11.19 -19.06
CA GLU A 116 -21.45 -11.31 -17.73
C GLU A 116 -20.88 -12.53 -16.98
N ILE A 117 -20.69 -12.34 -15.66
CA ILE A 117 -20.20 -13.43 -14.79
C ILE A 117 -21.37 -14.39 -14.53
N SER A 118 -21.18 -15.67 -14.80
CA SER A 118 -22.19 -16.69 -14.59
C SER A 118 -22.53 -16.89 -13.10
N ALA A 119 -23.71 -17.43 -12.80
CA ALA A 119 -24.09 -17.76 -11.41
C ALA A 119 -23.10 -18.75 -10.76
N ALA A 120 -22.55 -19.69 -11.51
CA ALA A 120 -21.54 -20.62 -11.03
C ALA A 120 -20.24 -19.90 -10.65
N ASP A 121 -19.78 -18.96 -11.48
CA ASP A 121 -18.58 -18.15 -11.20
C ASP A 121 -18.79 -17.17 -10.06
N LEU A 122 -20.00 -16.61 -9.90
CA LEU A 122 -20.35 -15.81 -8.74
C LEU A 122 -20.22 -16.61 -7.44
N ALA A 123 -20.76 -17.86 -7.40
CA ALA A 123 -20.63 -18.72 -6.25
C ALA A 123 -19.16 -19.08 -5.92
N ARG A 124 -18.27 -19.11 -6.91
CA ARG A 124 -16.83 -19.28 -6.70
C ARG A 124 -16.22 -18.04 -6.08
N LEU A 125 -16.53 -16.86 -6.61
CA LEU A 125 -16.06 -15.58 -6.07
C LEU A 125 -16.50 -15.33 -4.62
N GLU A 126 -17.71 -15.79 -4.26
CA GLU A 126 -18.25 -15.68 -2.90
C GLU A 126 -17.48 -16.50 -1.87
N ARG A 127 -16.71 -17.50 -2.30
CA ARG A 127 -15.86 -18.32 -1.43
C ARG A 127 -14.45 -17.76 -1.25
N LEU A 128 -14.10 -16.73 -2.03
CA LEU A 128 -12.76 -16.15 -1.98
C LEU A 128 -12.68 -15.08 -0.88
N ASP A 129 -11.78 -15.30 0.07
CA ASP A 129 -11.48 -14.36 1.13
C ASP A 129 -10.14 -13.65 0.88
N GLY A 130 -10.01 -12.48 1.45
CA GLY A 130 -8.73 -11.78 1.51
C GLY A 130 -8.26 -11.15 0.20
N LEU A 131 -9.10 -11.12 -0.84
CA LEU A 131 -8.75 -10.44 -2.09
C LEU A 131 -8.72 -8.92 -1.92
N THR A 132 -7.82 -8.30 -2.66
CA THR A 132 -7.62 -6.85 -2.73
C THR A 132 -7.71 -6.37 -4.18
N PRO A 133 -7.90 -5.08 -4.44
CA PRO A 133 -7.81 -4.54 -5.80
C PRO A 133 -6.47 -4.84 -6.50
N GLY A 134 -5.40 -5.05 -5.71
CA GLY A 134 -4.08 -5.43 -6.20
C GLY A 134 -4.07 -6.79 -6.92
N ASP A 135 -4.85 -7.76 -6.42
CA ASP A 135 -4.95 -9.10 -7.01
C ASP A 135 -5.63 -9.04 -8.38
N PHE A 136 -6.71 -8.26 -8.48
CA PHE A 136 -7.37 -7.99 -9.76
C PHE A 136 -6.44 -7.28 -10.74
N ALA A 137 -5.62 -6.35 -10.26
CA ALA A 137 -4.61 -5.72 -11.08
C ALA A 137 -3.51 -6.69 -11.54
N ALA A 138 -3.13 -7.66 -10.71
CA ALA A 138 -2.17 -8.72 -11.07
C ALA A 138 -2.73 -9.61 -12.18
N VAL A 139 -3.94 -10.11 -12.03
CA VAL A 139 -4.64 -10.90 -13.07
C VAL A 139 -4.73 -10.12 -14.38
N ARG A 140 -5.10 -8.83 -14.33
CA ARG A 140 -5.15 -7.97 -15.52
C ARG A 140 -3.79 -7.81 -16.18
N ARG A 141 -2.71 -7.61 -15.39
CA ARG A 141 -1.34 -7.52 -15.93
C ARG A 141 -0.90 -8.83 -16.55
N GLY A 142 -1.19 -9.96 -15.91
CA GLY A 142 -0.92 -11.30 -16.43
C GLY A 142 -1.62 -11.56 -17.76
N GLY A 143 -2.80 -10.97 -17.98
CA GLY A 143 -3.53 -11.01 -19.24
C GLY A 143 -2.79 -10.42 -20.45
N ARG A 144 -1.72 -9.63 -20.24
CA ARG A 144 -0.86 -9.15 -21.33
C ARG A 144 0.00 -10.26 -21.95
N PHE A 145 0.37 -11.25 -21.16
CA PHE A 145 1.18 -12.39 -21.60
C PHE A 145 0.32 -13.58 -21.99
N ASN A 146 -0.78 -13.79 -21.28
CA ASN A 146 -1.76 -14.83 -21.52
C ASN A 146 -3.16 -14.20 -21.45
N PRO A 147 -3.74 -13.79 -22.61
CA PRO A 147 -5.02 -13.09 -22.66
C PRO A 147 -6.14 -13.83 -21.95
N LEU A 148 -6.97 -13.10 -21.23
CA LEU A 148 -8.17 -13.61 -20.59
C LEU A 148 -9.18 -14.03 -21.65
N LYS A 149 -9.65 -15.28 -21.57
CA LYS A 149 -10.54 -15.85 -22.59
C LYS A 149 -12.01 -15.52 -22.34
N ASN A 150 -12.42 -15.54 -21.07
CA ASN A 150 -13.79 -15.34 -20.62
C ASN A 150 -13.81 -15.08 -19.09
N THR A 151 -15.01 -14.91 -18.52
CA THR A 151 -15.20 -14.70 -17.09
C THR A 151 -14.77 -15.89 -16.23
N ALA A 152 -14.94 -17.12 -16.69
CA ALA A 152 -14.52 -18.31 -15.95
C ALA A 152 -12.98 -18.37 -15.82
N ASP A 153 -12.23 -18.08 -16.88
CA ASP A 153 -10.76 -17.96 -16.83
C ASP A 153 -10.32 -16.83 -15.90
N PHE A 154 -11.01 -15.70 -15.93
CA PHE A 154 -10.77 -14.58 -15.02
C PHE A 154 -10.94 -14.97 -13.56
N VAL A 155 -12.04 -15.64 -13.20
CA VAL A 155 -12.31 -16.12 -11.84
C VAL A 155 -11.29 -17.17 -11.41
N THR A 156 -10.92 -18.12 -12.27
CA THR A 156 -9.88 -19.12 -11.98
C THR A 156 -8.54 -18.48 -11.64
N ARG A 157 -8.17 -17.40 -12.33
CA ARG A 157 -6.91 -16.69 -12.00
C ARG A 157 -7.01 -15.92 -10.71
N LEU A 158 -8.17 -15.38 -10.34
CA LEU A 158 -8.38 -14.76 -9.03
C LEU A 158 -8.31 -15.78 -7.88
N GLU A 159 -8.81 -17.01 -8.09
CA GLU A 159 -8.62 -18.11 -7.14
C GLU A 159 -7.14 -18.40 -6.93
N GLY A 160 -6.35 -18.49 -7.99
CA GLY A 160 -4.89 -18.67 -7.90
C GLY A 160 -4.17 -17.57 -7.12
N GLU A 161 -4.57 -16.31 -7.28
CA GLU A 161 -4.02 -15.21 -6.47
C GLU A 161 -4.39 -15.37 -4.98
N GLY A 162 -5.61 -15.82 -4.67
CA GLY A 162 -6.06 -16.12 -3.31
C GLY A 162 -5.25 -17.25 -2.66
N GLU A 163 -5.08 -18.37 -3.37
CA GLU A 163 -4.32 -19.54 -2.91
C GLU A 163 -2.85 -19.20 -2.61
N MET A 164 -2.19 -18.46 -3.49
CA MET A 164 -0.80 -18.01 -3.28
C MET A 164 -0.65 -17.18 -2.00
N LYS A 165 -1.64 -16.36 -1.65
CA LYS A 165 -1.63 -15.59 -0.40
C LYS A 165 -1.79 -16.47 0.84
N GLU A 166 -2.65 -17.47 0.77
CA GLU A 166 -2.85 -18.41 1.87
C GLU A 166 -1.59 -19.24 2.12
N GLU A 167 -0.94 -19.74 1.06
CA GLU A 167 0.33 -20.43 1.17
C GLU A 167 1.44 -19.57 1.74
N GLY A 168 1.52 -18.31 1.33
CA GLY A 168 2.47 -17.33 1.88
C GLY A 168 2.25 -17.06 3.38
N ARG A 169 1.01 -17.12 3.87
CA ARG A 169 0.68 -16.99 5.29
C ARG A 169 1.03 -18.24 6.11
N LYS A 170 1.00 -19.43 5.49
CA LYS A 170 1.28 -20.72 6.16
C LYS A 170 2.77 -21.07 6.22
N LYS A 171 3.63 -20.43 5.42
CA LYS A 171 5.08 -20.64 5.49
C LYS A 171 5.62 -19.93 6.72
N PRO A 172 6.28 -20.66 7.67
CA PRO A 172 7.01 -20.00 8.76
C PRO A 172 8.09 -19.11 8.15
N GLN A 173 8.24 -17.90 8.69
CA GLN A 173 9.39 -17.06 8.35
C GLN A 173 10.65 -17.86 8.68
N ILE A 174 11.40 -18.29 7.67
CA ILE A 174 12.71 -18.87 7.86
C ILE A 174 13.62 -17.71 8.22
N GLY A 175 13.79 -17.48 9.54
CA GLY A 175 14.80 -16.56 10.04
C GLY A 175 16.18 -17.18 9.81
N PHE A 176 17.01 -16.51 9.04
CA PHE A 176 18.45 -16.76 9.12
C PHE A 176 18.93 -16.14 10.43
N TYR A 177 19.44 -17.01 11.34
CA TYR A 177 20.16 -16.63 12.54
C TYR A 177 21.59 -16.21 12.18
#